data_90d1253522586208dfe35ca182a2b93e
#
_entry.id   90d1253522586208dfe35ca182a2b93e
#
_cell.length_a   1.000
_cell.length_b   1.000
_cell.length_c   1.000
_cell.angle_alpha   90.00
_cell.angle_beta   90.00
_cell.angle_gamma   90.00
#
_symmetry.space_group_name_H-M   'P 1'
#
loop_
_entity.id
_entity.type
_entity.pdbx_description
1 polymer ?
#
loop_
_entity_poly.entity_id
_entity_poly.type
_entity_poly.pdbx_seq_one_letter_code
_entity_poly.pdbx_strand_id
1 'polypeptide(L)'
;MWNEQTGDSEVVIGAVFYELFTAAKAIKALNQVGFEDSDVELVGVLAGLPDLTWLSRDLGMPLEHALYYQACCEDGAVLVMVRARQVARTKTALAVLRQQGGVLAPTIN
;
A
#
# COMPACT_ATOMS: atom_id res chain seq x y z
N MET A 1 -6.00 27.64 1.07
CA MET A 1 -5.97 27.21 0.91
C MET A 1 -5.67 26.62 0.56
N TRP A 2 -5.47 26.24 0.66
CA TRP A 2 -5.27 25.56 0.39
C TRP A 2 -5.10 24.93 -0.11
N ASN A 3 -5.13 24.93 -0.16
CA ASN A 3 -5.10 24.20 -0.66
C ASN A 3 -5.01 23.46 -0.77
N GLU A 4 -5.23 23.40 -0.42
CA GLU A 4 -5.33 22.67 -0.42
C GLU A 4 -5.36 21.86 -0.90
N GLN A 5 -5.62 21.81 -0.86
CA GLN A 5 -5.65 21.19 -1.40
C GLN A 5 -5.15 20.33 -1.96
N THR A 6 -5.08 20.35 -1.96
CA THR A 6 -4.05 19.58 -2.44
C THR A 6 -3.86 18.19 -1.86
N GLY A 7 -3.87 18.05 -0.60
CA GLY A 7 -3.84 16.74 0.02
C GLY A 7 -4.99 15.87 -0.42
N ASP A 8 -6.00 16.49 -0.91
CA ASP A 8 -7.17 15.76 -1.35
C ASP A 8 -6.91 14.87 -2.54
N SER A 9 -5.79 15.03 -3.24
CA SER A 9 -5.46 14.13 -4.34
C SER A 9 -4.58 12.98 -3.89
N GLU A 10 -4.23 12.91 -2.62
CA GLU A 10 -3.39 11.82 -2.12
C GLU A 10 -4.20 10.54 -2.00
N VAL A 11 -3.66 9.47 -2.57
CA VAL A 11 -4.30 8.15 -2.51
C VAL A 11 -3.31 7.19 -1.89
N VAL A 12 -3.79 6.37 -0.95
CA VAL A 12 -2.98 5.33 -0.34
C VAL A 12 -3.42 4.00 -0.92
N ILE A 13 -2.49 3.29 -1.51
CA ILE A 13 -2.74 1.97 -2.07
C ILE A 13 -1.80 0.98 -1.43
N GLY A 14 -2.15 -0.29 -1.52
CA GLY A 14 -1.33 -1.32 -0.94
C GLY A 14 -1.37 -2.60 -1.72
N ALA A 15 -0.39 -3.46 -1.47
CA ALA A 15 -0.37 -4.81 -1.99
C ALA A 15 0.33 -5.69 -0.99
N VAL A 16 -0.11 -6.94 -0.89
CA VAL A 16 0.51 -7.87 0.03
C VAL A 16 1.44 -8.81 -0.73
N PHE A 17 2.52 -9.17 -0.05
CA PHE A 17 3.51 -10.09 -0.58
C PHE A 17 3.71 -11.18 0.46
N TYR A 18 3.84 -12.41 -0.01
CA TYR A 18 3.99 -13.55 0.91
C TYR A 18 5.44 -13.87 1.22
N GLU A 19 6.38 -13.12 0.61
CA GLU A 19 7.79 -13.23 0.90
C GLU A 19 8.37 -11.85 1.08
N LEU A 20 9.17 -11.69 2.12
CA LEU A 20 9.80 -10.41 2.40
C LEU A 20 10.73 -9.99 1.26
N PHE A 21 11.38 -10.95 0.63
CA PHE A 21 12.30 -10.67 -0.45
C PHE A 21 11.59 -10.02 -1.65
N THR A 22 10.40 -10.54 -2.03
CA THR A 22 9.66 -9.94 -3.11
C THR A 22 9.11 -8.58 -2.74
N ALA A 23 8.74 -8.39 -1.48
CA ALA A 23 8.30 -7.07 -1.01
C ALA A 23 9.44 -6.06 -1.13
N ALA A 24 10.64 -6.46 -0.74
CA ALA A 24 11.81 -5.58 -0.82
C ALA A 24 12.10 -5.21 -2.28
N LYS A 25 11.98 -6.17 -3.18
CA LYS A 25 12.19 -5.88 -4.60
C LYS A 25 11.14 -4.91 -5.14
N ALA A 26 9.90 -5.03 -4.66
CA ALA A 26 8.84 -4.12 -5.07
C ALA A 26 9.14 -2.70 -4.61
N ILE A 27 9.63 -2.55 -3.38
CA ILE A 27 9.99 -1.23 -2.86
C ILE A 27 11.10 -0.63 -3.70
N LYS A 28 12.11 -1.43 -4.05
CA LYS A 28 13.20 -0.94 -4.88
C LYS A 28 12.69 -0.50 -6.26
N ALA A 29 11.77 -1.28 -6.84
CA ALA A 29 11.19 -0.93 -8.12
C ALA A 29 10.39 0.37 -8.04
N LEU A 30 9.68 0.59 -6.93
CA LEU A 30 8.96 1.84 -6.72
C LEU A 30 9.92 3.02 -6.64
N ASN A 31 11.04 2.84 -5.95
CA ASN A 31 12.06 3.89 -5.88
C ASN A 31 12.57 4.22 -7.28
N GLN A 32 12.76 3.21 -8.11
CA GLN A 32 13.29 3.41 -9.45
C GLN A 32 12.36 4.21 -10.35
N VAL A 33 11.06 4.18 -10.08
CA VAL A 33 10.10 4.97 -10.86
C VAL A 33 9.75 6.29 -10.17
N GLY A 34 10.49 6.66 -9.13
CA GLY A 34 10.39 8.00 -8.56
C GLY A 34 9.64 8.11 -7.25
N PHE A 35 9.19 7.02 -6.66
CA PHE A 35 8.59 7.10 -5.32
C PHE A 35 9.72 7.17 -4.30
N GLU A 36 9.59 8.10 -3.36
CA GLU A 36 10.59 8.28 -2.33
C GLU A 36 10.31 7.33 -1.17
N ASP A 37 11.32 7.11 -0.33
CA ASP A 37 11.16 6.24 0.81
C ASP A 37 10.05 6.72 1.74
N SER A 38 9.82 8.03 1.81
CA SER A 38 8.76 8.58 2.63
C SER A 38 7.36 8.29 2.07
N ASP A 39 7.28 7.89 0.81
CA ASP A 39 6.00 7.55 0.17
C ASP A 39 5.70 6.06 0.25
N VAL A 40 6.62 5.25 0.73
CA VAL A 40 6.49 3.80 0.72
C VAL A 40 6.72 3.29 2.13
N GLU A 41 5.84 2.41 2.57
CA GLU A 41 5.97 1.85 3.92
C GLU A 41 5.72 0.35 3.88
N LEU A 42 6.59 -0.40 4.56
CA LEU A 42 6.43 -1.83 4.71
C LEU A 42 5.79 -2.10 6.06
N VAL A 43 4.63 -2.76 6.04
CA VAL A 43 3.92 -3.13 7.25
C VAL A 43 3.96 -4.63 7.37
N GLY A 44 4.60 -5.13 8.42
CA GLY A 44 4.71 -6.56 8.63
C GLY A 44 4.10 -6.96 9.95
N VAL A 45 4.00 -8.26 10.13
CA VAL A 45 3.54 -8.82 11.40
C VAL A 45 4.77 -9.40 12.08
N LEU A 46 5.23 -8.74 13.12
CA LEU A 46 6.39 -9.21 13.86
C LEU A 46 5.98 -9.98 15.09
N ALA A 47 4.87 -9.62 15.71
CA ALA A 47 4.40 -10.27 16.91
C ALA A 47 2.93 -9.96 17.10
N GLY A 48 2.13 -10.99 17.30
CA GLY A 48 0.71 -10.81 17.54
C GLY A 48 -0.06 -10.51 16.26
N LEU A 49 -1.32 -10.25 16.43
CA LEU A 49 -2.20 -9.96 15.30
C LEU A 49 -2.12 -8.49 14.94
N PRO A 50 -1.97 -8.19 13.67
CA PRO A 50 -1.97 -6.80 13.26
C PRO A 50 -3.38 -6.24 13.34
N ASP A 51 -3.47 -4.99 13.72
CA ASP A 51 -4.72 -4.26 13.59
C ASP A 51 -4.46 -3.19 12.55
N LEU A 52 -4.97 -3.41 11.35
CA LEU A 52 -4.73 -2.50 10.25
C LEU A 52 -5.91 -1.57 9.99
N THR A 53 -6.88 -1.53 10.88
CA THR A 53 -8.03 -0.65 10.67
C THR A 53 -7.62 0.82 10.69
N TRP A 54 -6.46 1.14 11.26
CA TRP A 54 -5.94 2.51 11.21
C TRP A 54 -5.69 2.98 9.77
N LEU A 55 -5.48 2.04 8.84
CA LEU A 55 -5.32 2.41 7.44
C LEU A 55 -6.55 3.11 6.90
N SER A 56 -7.73 2.64 7.31
CA SER A 56 -8.97 3.27 6.91
C SER A 56 -9.19 4.56 7.70
N ARG A 57 -9.00 4.50 9.01
CA ARG A 57 -9.29 5.63 9.88
C ARG A 57 -8.36 6.81 9.64
N ASP A 58 -7.08 6.55 9.48
CA ASP A 58 -6.07 7.60 9.45
C ASP A 58 -5.60 7.95 8.04
N LEU A 59 -5.68 7.02 7.11
CA LEU A 59 -5.14 7.22 5.76
C LEU A 59 -6.20 7.19 4.68
N GLY A 60 -7.46 6.95 5.02
CA GLY A 60 -8.53 7.00 4.05
C GLY A 60 -8.68 5.79 3.17
N MET A 61 -7.98 4.70 3.46
CA MET A 61 -8.15 3.47 2.71
C MET A 61 -9.55 2.91 2.95
N PRO A 62 -10.23 2.36 1.93
CA PRO A 62 -11.52 1.72 2.18
C PRO A 62 -11.39 0.64 3.23
N LEU A 63 -12.35 0.59 4.15
CA LEU A 63 -12.28 -0.35 5.26
C LEU A 63 -12.19 -1.80 4.80
N GLU A 64 -12.89 -2.14 3.73
CA GLU A 64 -12.84 -3.49 3.19
C GLU A 64 -11.42 -3.87 2.76
N HIS A 65 -10.69 -2.90 2.21
CA HIS A 65 -9.32 -3.15 1.80
C HIS A 65 -8.42 -3.36 3.02
N ALA A 66 -8.60 -2.52 4.04
CA ALA A 66 -7.81 -2.66 5.27
C ALA A 66 -8.05 -4.02 5.92
N LEU A 67 -9.29 -4.46 5.97
CA LEU A 67 -9.61 -5.76 6.55
C LEU A 67 -9.06 -6.92 5.71
N TYR A 68 -9.09 -6.78 4.40
CA TYR A 68 -8.52 -7.78 3.51
C TYR A 68 -7.01 -7.92 3.77
N TYR A 69 -6.31 -6.78 3.82
CA TYR A 69 -4.87 -6.80 4.05
C TYR A 69 -4.53 -7.34 5.44
N GLN A 70 -5.37 -7.01 6.42
CA GLN A 70 -5.17 -7.54 7.75
C GLN A 70 -5.24 -9.06 7.76
N ALA A 71 -6.24 -9.62 7.08
CA ALA A 71 -6.38 -11.07 7.01
C ALA A 71 -5.17 -11.71 6.32
N CYS A 72 -4.66 -11.09 5.25
CA CYS A 72 -3.48 -11.60 4.57
C CYS A 72 -2.26 -11.56 5.50
N CYS A 73 -2.10 -10.49 6.26
CA CYS A 73 -0.96 -10.37 7.16
C CYS A 73 -1.06 -11.37 8.32
N GLU A 74 -2.28 -11.71 8.74
CA GLU A 74 -2.45 -12.75 9.74
C GLU A 74 -1.97 -14.10 9.24
N ASP A 75 -1.98 -14.29 7.93
CA ASP A 75 -1.47 -15.51 7.29
C ASP A 75 0.01 -15.42 6.97
N GLY A 76 0.69 -14.37 7.40
CA GLY A 76 2.12 -14.25 7.24
C GLY A 76 2.57 -13.34 6.11
N ALA A 77 1.65 -12.70 5.41
CA ALA A 77 2.03 -11.77 4.36
C ALA A 77 2.53 -10.46 4.95
N VAL A 78 3.24 -9.69 4.13
CA VAL A 78 3.62 -8.33 4.48
C VAL A 78 2.93 -7.39 3.51
N LEU A 79 2.61 -6.20 3.98
CA LEU A 79 1.91 -5.20 3.21
C LEU A 79 2.87 -4.09 2.82
N VAL A 80 2.93 -3.77 1.53
CA VAL A 80 3.65 -2.61 1.03
C VAL A 80 2.59 -1.54 0.73
N MET A 81 2.72 -0.40 1.38
CA MET A 81 1.81 0.72 1.17
C MET A 81 2.53 1.83 0.41
N VAL A 82 1.80 2.48 -0.49
CA VAL A 82 2.36 3.56 -1.28
C VAL A 82 1.40 4.74 -1.24
N ARG A 83 1.94 5.92 -1.01
CA ARG A 83 1.20 7.16 -1.11
C ARG A 83 1.45 7.76 -2.48
N ALA A 84 0.39 7.91 -3.24
CA ALA A 84 0.47 8.54 -4.54
C ALA A 84 -0.27 9.87 -4.47
N ARG A 85 0.41 10.93 -4.86
CA ARG A 85 -0.14 12.28 -4.72
C ARG A 85 -0.79 12.79 -5.98
N GLN A 86 -0.72 12.00 -7.05
CA GLN A 86 -1.34 12.33 -8.32
C GLN A 86 -1.93 11.07 -8.92
N VAL A 87 -3.00 11.22 -9.67
CA VAL A 87 -3.69 10.07 -10.25
C VAL A 87 -2.76 9.25 -11.14
N ALA A 88 -1.93 9.93 -11.94
CA ALA A 88 -1.00 9.21 -12.81
C ALA A 88 -0.02 8.36 -11.99
N ARG A 89 0.39 8.85 -10.83
CA ARG A 89 1.30 8.12 -9.97
C ARG A 89 0.65 6.89 -9.38
N THR A 90 -0.66 6.96 -9.12
CA THR A 90 -1.40 5.81 -8.63
C THR A 90 -1.33 4.65 -9.61
N LYS A 91 -1.52 4.93 -10.89
CA LYS A 91 -1.45 3.89 -11.91
C LYS A 91 -0.05 3.29 -12.00
N THR A 92 0.96 4.13 -11.90
CA THR A 92 2.34 3.67 -11.93
C THR A 92 2.62 2.74 -10.75
N ALA A 93 2.19 3.13 -9.56
CA ALA A 93 2.43 2.32 -8.36
C ALA A 93 1.71 0.97 -8.48
N LEU A 94 0.45 0.98 -8.93
CA LEU A 94 -0.30 -0.26 -9.07
C LEU A 94 0.37 -1.20 -10.07
N ALA A 95 0.86 -0.66 -11.19
CA ALA A 95 1.54 -1.47 -12.18
C ALA A 95 2.79 -2.11 -11.60
N VAL A 96 3.60 -1.34 -10.88
CA VAL A 96 4.82 -1.87 -10.27
C VAL A 96 4.49 -2.95 -9.26
N LEU A 97 3.53 -2.71 -8.39
CA LEU A 97 3.17 -3.69 -7.37
C LEU A 97 2.70 -5.00 -8.00
N ARG A 98 1.89 -4.91 -9.05
CA ARG A 98 1.42 -6.11 -9.75
C ARG A 98 2.56 -6.84 -10.43
N GLN A 99 3.46 -6.11 -11.09
CA GLN A 99 4.59 -6.72 -11.78
C GLN A 99 5.51 -7.47 -10.84
N GLN A 100 5.59 -7.01 -9.61
CA GLN A 100 6.45 -7.66 -8.62
C GLN A 100 5.73 -8.78 -7.88
N GLY A 101 4.51 -9.09 -8.26
CA GLY A 101 3.79 -10.20 -7.68
C GLY A 101 2.95 -9.86 -6.47
N GLY A 102 2.70 -8.59 -6.23
CA GLY A 102 1.85 -8.18 -5.13
C GLY A 102 0.39 -8.49 -5.40
N VAL A 103 -0.33 -8.82 -4.35
CA VAL A 103 -1.76 -9.10 -4.41
C VAL A 103 -2.50 -7.89 -3.88
N LEU A 104 -3.38 -7.34 -4.70
CA LEU A 104 -4.16 -6.17 -4.32
C LEU A 104 -5.52 -6.60 -3.83
N ALA A 105 -6.11 -5.80 -2.95
CA ALA A 105 -7.44 -6.06 -2.46
C ALA A 105 -8.43 -6.05 -3.63
N PRO A 106 -9.43 -6.96 -3.61
CA PRO A 106 -10.43 -6.96 -4.68
C PRO A 106 -11.20 -5.65 -4.69
N THR A 107 -11.50 -5.18 -5.89
CA THR A 107 -12.34 -4.01 -6.05
C THR A 107 -13.79 -4.45 -6.02
N ILE A 108 -14.56 -3.77 -5.19
CA ILE A 108 -15.98 -4.07 -5.08
C ILE A 108 -16.75 -2.96 -5.79
N ASN A 109 -17.48 -3.32 -6.80
CA ASN A 109 -18.29 -2.37 -7.55
C ASN A 109 -19.75 -2.66 -7.39
#